data_4a9d7da635b60ea1264ba54606fe48b9
#
_entry.id   4a9d7da635b60ea1264ba54606fe48b9
#
_cell.length_a   1.000
_cell.length_b   1.000
_cell.length_c   1.000
_cell.angle_alpha   90.00
_cell.angle_beta   90.00
_cell.angle_gamma   90.00
#
_symmetry.space_group_name_H-M   'P 1'
#
loop_
_entity.id
_entity.type
_entity.pdbx_description
1 polymer ?
#
loop_
_entity_poly.entity_id
_entity_poly.type
_entity_poly.pdbx_seq_one_letter_code
_entity_poly.pdbx_strand_id
1 'polypeptide(L)'
;MKKFILVLIVFFLIVSNAIRTYSAEILQINNFNNIVVGDQNRDLSIKLFCVDINNVEDEEIATSLLKREFPRGTKVKIKPMGFKDNMLVARVFNISETKEMSDLLNAKNLTKETCIN
;
A
#
# COMPACT_ATOMS: atom_id res chain seq x y z
N MET A 1 -29.08 31.59 -7.41
CA MET A 1 -29.52 30.26 -7.01
C MET A 1 -28.80 29.14 -7.72
N LYS A 2 -28.60 29.23 -9.03
CA LYS A 2 -27.86 28.17 -9.76
C LYS A 2 -26.42 28.00 -9.30
N LYS A 3 -25.75 29.10 -8.96
CA LYS A 3 -24.36 29.04 -8.46
C LYS A 3 -24.25 28.37 -7.10
N PHE A 4 -25.27 28.52 -6.25
CA PHE A 4 -25.29 27.90 -4.92
C PHE A 4 -25.40 26.38 -5.01
N ILE A 5 -26.23 25.88 -5.93
CA ILE A 5 -26.41 24.46 -6.14
C ILE A 5 -25.14 23.82 -6.66
N LEU A 6 -24.44 24.49 -7.60
CA LEU A 6 -23.16 24.02 -8.12
C LEU A 6 -22.10 23.89 -7.04
N VAL A 7 -22.00 24.86 -6.14
CA VAL A 7 -21.05 24.85 -5.03
C VAL A 7 -21.36 23.66 -4.09
N LEU A 8 -22.62 23.39 -3.80
CA LEU A 8 -23.02 22.27 -2.98
C LEU A 8 -22.67 20.93 -3.61
N ILE A 9 -22.86 20.77 -4.92
CA ILE A 9 -22.52 19.55 -5.64
C ILE A 9 -21.02 19.32 -5.62
N VAL A 10 -20.21 20.35 -5.87
CA VAL A 10 -18.75 20.25 -5.84
C VAL A 10 -18.27 19.89 -4.44
N PHE A 11 -18.82 20.51 -3.41
CA PHE A 11 -18.49 20.19 -2.02
C PHE A 11 -18.81 18.74 -1.68
N PHE A 12 -19.95 18.26 -2.10
CA PHE A 12 -20.38 16.88 -1.88
C PHE A 12 -19.44 15.87 -2.57
N LEU A 13 -19.01 16.19 -3.80
CA LEU A 13 -18.07 15.35 -4.55
C LEU A 13 -16.69 15.30 -3.87
N ILE A 14 -16.23 16.42 -3.34
CA ILE A 14 -14.96 16.48 -2.62
C ILE A 14 -15.02 15.62 -1.36
N VAL A 15 -16.11 15.69 -0.61
CA VAL A 15 -16.27 14.89 0.62
C VAL A 15 -16.35 13.40 0.31
N SER A 16 -17.02 13.00 -0.77
CA SER A 16 -17.14 11.59 -1.13
C SER A 16 -15.84 11.00 -1.66
N ASN A 17 -14.90 11.82 -2.14
CA ASN A 17 -13.58 11.37 -2.60
C ASN A 17 -12.54 11.32 -1.47
N ALA A 18 -12.85 11.82 -0.30
CA ALA A 18 -11.92 11.89 0.83
C ALA A 18 -11.86 10.57 1.60
N ILE A 19 -11.81 9.42 0.89
CA ILE A 19 -11.95 8.15 1.59
C ILE A 19 -10.83 7.18 1.25
N ARG A 20 -10.08 6.77 2.30
CA ARG A 20 -9.56 5.42 2.49
C ARG A 20 -8.29 5.01 1.76
N THR A 21 -7.94 5.61 0.65
CA THR A 21 -6.64 5.41 0.02
C THR A 21 -5.97 6.75 -0.14
N TYR A 22 -4.69 6.79 0.11
CA TYR A 22 -3.94 8.00 -0.12
C TYR A 22 -2.70 7.68 -0.95
N SER A 23 -2.20 8.69 -1.66
CA SER A 23 -1.02 8.54 -2.52
C SER A 23 0.24 8.75 -1.71
N ALA A 24 1.23 7.93 -1.98
CA ALA A 24 2.55 8.02 -1.36
C ALA A 24 3.57 7.60 -2.41
N GLU A 25 4.85 7.63 -2.05
CA GLU A 25 5.87 7.07 -2.94
C GLU A 25 6.79 6.15 -2.15
N ILE A 26 7.32 5.15 -2.84
CA ILE A 26 8.25 4.21 -2.23
C ILE A 26 9.58 4.92 -1.99
N LEU A 27 10.02 4.90 -0.74
CA LEU A 27 11.33 5.43 -0.36
C LEU A 27 12.34 4.31 -0.18
N GLN A 28 11.93 3.20 0.47
CA GLN A 28 12.81 2.09 0.75
C GLN A 28 11.99 0.84 1.02
N ILE A 29 12.42 -0.28 0.50
CA ILE A 29 11.85 -1.60 0.81
C ILE A 29 12.94 -2.39 1.53
N ASN A 30 12.79 -2.58 2.83
CA ASN A 30 13.71 -3.40 3.63
C ASN A 30 13.31 -4.88 3.53
N ASN A 31 12.01 -5.13 3.74
CA ASN A 31 11.38 -6.45 3.56
C ASN A 31 9.86 -6.24 3.61
N PHE A 32 9.10 -7.35 3.59
CA PHE A 32 7.63 -7.27 3.61
C PHE A 32 7.07 -6.69 4.92
N ASN A 33 7.86 -6.72 6.00
CA ASN A 33 7.46 -6.17 7.31
C ASN A 33 7.87 -4.71 7.48
N ASN A 34 8.66 -4.17 6.57
CA ASN A 34 9.17 -2.80 6.71
C ASN A 34 9.39 -2.18 5.34
N ILE A 35 8.34 -1.54 4.85
CA ILE A 35 8.36 -0.75 3.64
C ILE A 35 8.18 0.70 4.04
N VAL A 36 9.15 1.54 3.67
CA VAL A 36 9.11 2.97 4.01
C VAL A 36 8.53 3.72 2.81
N VAL A 37 7.46 4.45 3.06
CA VAL A 37 6.82 5.30 2.05
C VAL A 37 6.84 6.74 2.51
N GLY A 38 6.90 7.66 1.57
CA GLY A 38 6.82 9.09 1.84
C GLY A 38 5.43 9.63 1.56
N ASP A 39 4.86 10.35 2.52
CA ASP A 39 3.55 10.96 2.41
C ASP A 39 3.59 12.33 3.05
N GLN A 40 3.42 13.38 2.25
CA GLN A 40 3.34 14.77 2.72
C GLN A 40 4.44 15.14 3.72
N ASN A 41 5.68 14.96 3.35
CA ASN A 41 6.86 15.26 4.17
C ASN A 41 7.01 14.36 5.42
N ARG A 42 6.32 13.24 5.44
CA ARG A 42 6.46 12.23 6.49
C ARG A 42 6.90 10.92 5.89
N ASP A 43 7.65 10.18 6.69
CA ASP A 43 7.99 8.80 6.38
C ASP A 43 7.09 7.89 7.18
N LEU A 44 6.48 6.92 6.51
CA LEU A 44 5.66 5.91 7.16
C LEU A 44 6.27 4.54 6.93
N SER A 45 6.37 3.76 8.01
CA SER A 45 6.76 2.36 7.90
C SER A 45 5.51 1.49 7.81
N ILE A 46 5.47 0.64 6.80
CA ILE A 46 4.32 -0.19 6.50
C ILE A 46 4.71 -1.66 6.57
N LYS A 47 3.84 -2.44 7.20
CA LYS A 47 3.88 -3.90 7.14
C LYS A 47 2.80 -4.35 6.15
N LEU A 48 3.15 -5.22 5.22
CA LEU A 48 2.18 -5.72 4.25
C LEU A 48 1.10 -6.56 4.93
N PHE A 49 -0.14 -6.30 4.56
CA PHE A 49 -1.29 -7.03 5.04
C PHE A 49 -1.27 -8.45 4.46
N CYS A 50 -1.52 -9.43 5.31
CA CYS A 50 -1.66 -10.83 4.90
C CYS A 50 -0.40 -11.46 4.31
N VAL A 51 0.76 -11.01 4.72
CA VAL A 51 2.02 -11.59 4.28
C VAL A 51 2.74 -12.15 5.49
N ASP A 52 3.07 -13.44 5.45
CA ASP A 52 3.87 -14.10 6.45
C ASP A 52 4.86 -15.01 5.75
N ILE A 53 6.15 -14.73 5.88
CA ILE A 53 7.23 -15.48 5.25
C ILE A 53 8.18 -15.95 6.35
N ASN A 54 8.36 -17.25 6.47
CA ASN A 54 9.14 -17.83 7.57
C ASN A 54 10.56 -18.23 7.16
N ASN A 55 10.86 -18.16 5.89
CA ASN A 55 12.09 -18.68 5.32
C ASN A 55 12.94 -17.52 4.80
N VAL A 56 14.21 -17.49 5.19
CA VAL A 56 15.11 -16.41 4.78
C VAL A 56 15.26 -16.32 3.26
N GLU A 57 15.32 -17.47 2.58
CA GLU A 57 15.44 -17.49 1.13
C GLU A 57 14.21 -16.88 0.46
N ASP A 58 13.02 -17.25 0.92
CA ASP A 58 11.77 -16.70 0.39
C ASP A 58 11.65 -15.22 0.69
N GLU A 59 12.13 -14.78 1.86
CA GLU A 59 12.12 -13.36 2.21
C GLU A 59 13.02 -12.55 1.27
N GLU A 60 14.18 -13.07 0.93
CA GLU A 60 15.09 -12.40 -0.01
C GLU A 60 14.48 -12.32 -1.41
N ILE A 61 13.88 -13.41 -1.87
CA ILE A 61 13.20 -13.45 -3.17
C ILE A 61 12.04 -12.45 -3.19
N ALA A 62 11.23 -12.44 -2.13
CA ALA A 62 10.12 -11.50 -1.99
C ALA A 62 10.60 -10.05 -2.01
N THR A 63 11.65 -9.75 -1.25
CA THR A 63 12.21 -8.39 -1.20
C THR A 63 12.71 -7.96 -2.57
N SER A 64 13.41 -8.83 -3.28
CA SER A 64 13.91 -8.54 -4.63
C SER A 64 12.77 -8.31 -5.60
N LEU A 65 11.72 -9.11 -5.52
CA LEU A 65 10.53 -8.96 -6.36
C LEU A 65 9.84 -7.60 -6.11
N LEU A 66 9.66 -7.24 -4.85
CA LEU A 66 9.04 -5.97 -4.51
C LEU A 66 9.87 -4.78 -4.98
N LYS A 67 11.19 -4.84 -4.82
CA LYS A 67 12.08 -3.77 -5.30
C LYS A 67 12.05 -3.63 -6.81
N ARG A 68 11.92 -4.74 -7.52
CA ARG A 68 11.85 -4.74 -8.99
C ARG A 68 10.55 -4.14 -9.48
N GLU A 69 9.43 -4.53 -8.88
CA GLU A 69 8.10 -4.10 -9.31
C GLU A 69 7.72 -2.71 -8.77
N PHE A 70 8.30 -2.33 -7.63
CA PHE A 70 8.02 -1.05 -6.97
C PHE A 70 9.34 -0.37 -6.61
N PRO A 71 10.12 0.08 -7.60
CA PRO A 71 11.38 0.75 -7.31
C PRO A 71 11.19 2.06 -6.56
N ARG A 72 12.25 2.54 -5.95
CA ARG A 72 12.22 3.82 -5.22
C ARG A 72 11.68 4.93 -6.11
N GLY A 73 10.79 5.75 -5.54
CA GLY A 73 10.14 6.84 -6.26
C GLY A 73 8.83 6.44 -6.93
N THR A 74 8.50 5.14 -6.95
CA THR A 74 7.23 4.69 -7.51
C THR A 74 6.08 5.26 -6.70
N LYS A 75 5.13 5.89 -7.39
CA LYS A 75 3.90 6.36 -6.75
C LYS A 75 2.99 5.18 -6.49
N VAL A 76 2.44 5.14 -5.28
CA VAL A 76 1.60 4.03 -4.83
C VAL A 76 0.36 4.56 -4.13
N LYS A 77 -0.65 3.71 -4.07
CA LYS A 77 -1.84 3.95 -3.25
C LYS A 77 -1.78 3.01 -2.05
N ILE A 78 -2.01 3.56 -0.88
CA ILE A 78 -1.95 2.84 0.38
C ILE A 78 -3.38 2.65 0.89
N LYS A 79 -3.75 1.40 1.15
CA LYS A 79 -5.03 1.08 1.77
C LYS A 79 -4.75 0.57 3.19
N PRO A 80 -4.98 1.41 4.21
CA PRO A 80 -4.76 0.99 5.59
C PRO A 80 -5.70 -0.15 5.98
N MET A 81 -5.16 -1.16 6.65
CA MET A 81 -5.93 -2.32 7.13
C MET A 81 -5.94 -2.40 8.66
N GLY A 82 -5.02 -1.72 9.34
CA GLY A 82 -4.95 -1.73 10.79
C GLY A 82 -3.56 -1.35 11.27
N PHE A 83 -3.32 -1.55 12.55
CA PHE A 83 -2.02 -1.32 13.16
C PHE A 83 -1.59 -2.56 13.92
N LYS A 84 -0.31 -2.85 13.89
CA LYS A 84 0.28 -3.93 14.67
C LYS A 84 1.70 -3.51 15.03
N ASP A 85 2.03 -3.63 16.33
CA ASP A 85 3.37 -3.27 16.83
C ASP A 85 3.79 -1.85 16.45
N ASN A 86 2.85 -0.90 16.53
CA ASN A 86 3.05 0.51 16.18
C ASN A 86 3.35 0.77 14.71
N MET A 87 3.13 -0.22 13.85
CA MET A 87 3.27 -0.08 12.41
C MET A 87 1.92 -0.12 11.73
N LEU A 88 1.79 0.65 10.67
CA LEU A 88 0.61 0.58 9.81
C LEU A 88 0.65 -0.71 9.00
N VAL A 89 -0.40 -1.51 9.13
CA VAL A 89 -0.60 -2.69 8.27
C VAL A 89 -1.46 -2.26 7.11
N ALA A 90 -0.99 -2.48 5.89
CA ALA A 90 -1.67 -1.94 4.72
C ALA A 90 -1.47 -2.79 3.47
N ARG A 91 -2.35 -2.58 2.50
CA ARG A 91 -2.16 -3.05 1.14
C ARG A 91 -1.55 -1.92 0.33
N VAL A 92 -0.64 -2.25 -0.55
CA VAL A 92 0.08 -1.27 -1.37
C VAL A 92 -0.14 -1.59 -2.84
N PHE A 93 -0.74 -0.65 -3.55
CA PHE A 93 -1.09 -0.78 -4.96
C PHE A 93 -0.28 0.20 -5.79
N ASN A 94 -0.04 -0.14 -7.06
CA ASN A 94 0.42 0.88 -8.01
C ASN A 94 -0.75 1.85 -8.30
N ILE A 95 -0.48 2.96 -8.98
CA ILE A 95 -1.48 4.01 -9.20
C ILE A 95 -2.69 3.52 -10.02
N SER A 96 -2.45 2.64 -10.99
CA SER A 96 -3.52 2.08 -11.81
C SER A 96 -4.27 0.94 -11.13
N GLU A 97 -3.82 0.53 -9.93
CA GLU A 97 -4.41 -0.56 -9.16
C GLU A 97 -4.44 -1.91 -9.91
N THR A 98 -3.48 -2.10 -10.80
CA THR A 98 -3.31 -3.36 -11.53
C THR A 98 -2.36 -4.32 -10.84
N LYS A 99 -1.56 -3.81 -9.91
CA LYS A 99 -0.62 -4.61 -9.11
C LYS A 99 -0.79 -4.26 -7.64
N GLU A 100 -0.75 -5.28 -6.79
CA GLU A 100 -0.79 -5.13 -5.33
C GLU A 100 0.32 -6.00 -4.75
N MET A 101 1.06 -5.48 -3.79
CA MET A 101 2.25 -6.16 -3.27
C MET A 101 1.96 -7.53 -2.68
N SER A 102 0.92 -7.65 -1.85
CA SER A 102 0.57 -8.93 -1.22
C SER A 102 0.16 -9.97 -2.25
N ASP A 103 -0.60 -9.56 -3.25
CA ASP A 103 -1.04 -10.44 -4.33
C ASP A 103 0.14 -10.92 -5.17
N LEU A 104 1.13 -10.06 -5.43
CA LEU A 104 2.34 -10.45 -6.14
C LEU A 104 3.09 -11.55 -5.41
N LEU A 105 3.21 -11.42 -4.09
CA LEU A 105 3.91 -12.41 -3.28
C LEU A 105 3.11 -13.73 -3.20
N ASN A 106 1.79 -13.65 -3.08
CA ASN A 106 0.93 -14.83 -3.09
C ASN A 106 1.00 -15.58 -4.41
N ALA A 107 1.04 -14.86 -5.52
CA ALA A 107 1.12 -15.47 -6.86
C ALA A 107 2.42 -16.25 -7.07
N LYS A 108 3.47 -15.91 -6.34
CA LYS A 108 4.77 -16.61 -6.38
C LYS A 108 4.90 -17.67 -5.29
N ASN A 109 3.84 -17.95 -4.55
CA ASN A 109 3.84 -18.90 -3.44
C ASN A 109 4.89 -18.57 -2.38
N LEU A 110 5.16 -17.30 -2.18
CA LEU A 110 6.15 -16.84 -1.21
C LEU A 110 5.56 -16.59 0.17
N THR A 111 4.23 -16.64 0.30
CA THR A 111 3.54 -16.39 1.56
C THR A 111 2.79 -17.63 2.02
N LYS A 112 2.57 -17.71 3.33
CA LYS A 112 1.61 -18.68 3.85
C LYS A 112 0.20 -18.20 3.55
N GLU A 113 -0.71 -19.15 3.30
CA GLU A 113 -2.13 -18.86 3.11
C GLU A 113 -2.78 -18.45 4.42
N THR A 114 -2.43 -17.28 4.94
CA THR A 114 -3.03 -16.75 6.17
C THR A 114 -4.20 -15.83 5.90
N CYS A 115 -4.37 -15.43 4.64
CA CYS A 115 -5.44 -14.53 4.25
C CYS A 115 -6.30 -15.16 3.18
N ILE A 116 -7.38 -15.72 3.62
CA ILE A 116 -8.43 -16.22 2.74
C ILE A 116 -9.43 -15.08 2.59
N ASN A 117 -9.59 -14.60 1.39
CA ASN A 117 -10.65 -13.65 1.09
C ASN A 117 -11.96 -14.37 0.90
#